data_7b73c47f6666769156b1e66a792b5513
#
_entry.id   7b73c47f6666769156b1e66a792b5513
#
_cell.length_a   1.000
_cell.length_b   1.000
_cell.length_c   1.000
_cell.angle_alpha   90.00
_cell.angle_beta   90.00
_cell.angle_gamma   90.00
#
_symmetry.space_group_name_H-M   'P 1'
#
loop_
_entity.id
_entity.type
_entity.pdbx_description
1 polymer ?
#
loop_
_entity_poly.entity_id
_entity_poly.type
_entity_poly.pdbx_seq_one_letter_code
_entity_poly.pdbx_strand_id
1 'polypeptide(L)'
;MLFLCTGNSARSILGEAALNHLSRADGRFRAFSAGSHPKGQVHPLALEVLKQNHIPTDGLRSKSWDEFERPDAPPLHFVFTVCDNAAAEVCPIWPGHPMTAHWGIPDPAAVEGTEDEKRKAFAEALFIMKRRIDLFASLPLEKLEKLALQDRLRDIGNE
;
A
#
# COMPACT_ATOMS: atom_id res chain seq x y z
N MET A 1 -8.15 4.89 0.81
CA MET A 1 -7.30 4.04 -0.06
C MET A 1 -6.83 2.83 0.69
N LEU A 2 -6.82 1.68 0.05
CA LEU A 2 -6.41 0.42 0.68
C LEU A 2 -5.26 -0.20 -0.10
N PHE A 3 -4.17 -0.51 0.59
CA PHE A 3 -3.05 -1.28 0.05
C PHE A 3 -3.18 -2.73 0.50
N LEU A 4 -3.19 -3.66 -0.45
CA LEU A 4 -3.37 -5.09 -0.20
C LEU A 4 -2.09 -5.87 -0.49
N CYS A 5 -1.75 -6.75 0.44
CA CYS A 5 -0.71 -7.74 0.31
C CYS A 5 -1.20 -9.01 1.00
N THR A 6 -0.60 -10.15 0.73
CA THR A 6 -1.06 -11.39 1.37
C THR A 6 -0.87 -11.34 2.89
N GLY A 7 0.34 -11.04 3.36
CA GLY A 7 0.67 -11.08 4.78
C GLY A 7 0.42 -9.81 5.58
N ASN A 8 0.22 -8.69 4.91
CA ASN A 8 0.08 -7.36 5.56
C ASN A 8 1.13 -7.14 6.65
N SER A 9 2.39 -7.35 6.31
CA SER A 9 3.50 -7.17 7.27
C SER A 9 4.59 -6.22 6.78
N ALA A 10 4.75 -6.04 5.47
CA ALA A 10 5.81 -5.21 4.88
C ALA A 10 5.27 -4.27 3.80
N ARG A 11 5.12 -4.73 2.56
CA ARG A 11 4.82 -3.86 1.40
C ARG A 11 3.58 -2.99 1.56
N SER A 12 2.46 -3.57 1.96
CA SER A 12 1.21 -2.81 2.16
C SER A 12 1.31 -1.85 3.35
N ILE A 13 2.04 -2.22 4.38
CA ILE A 13 2.30 -1.35 5.54
C ILE A 13 3.11 -0.13 5.11
N LEU A 14 4.12 -0.32 4.27
CA LEU A 14 4.92 0.80 3.73
C LEU A 14 4.04 1.78 2.94
N GLY A 15 3.10 1.25 2.14
CA GLY A 15 2.16 2.07 1.38
C GLY A 15 1.24 2.89 2.27
N GLU A 16 0.63 2.26 3.27
CA GLU A 16 -0.24 2.95 4.23
C GLU A 16 0.50 4.09 4.93
N ALA A 17 1.67 3.79 5.50
CA ALA A 17 2.44 4.78 6.25
C ALA A 17 2.92 5.93 5.37
N ALA A 18 3.43 5.63 4.17
CA ALA A 18 3.95 6.65 3.27
C ALA A 18 2.87 7.60 2.77
N LEU A 19 1.69 7.08 2.39
CA LEU A 19 0.61 7.93 1.89
C LEU A 19 0.01 8.79 2.99
N ASN A 20 -0.20 8.24 4.18
CA ASN A 20 -0.69 9.02 5.31
C ASN A 20 0.29 10.13 5.69
N HIS A 21 1.59 9.84 5.61
CA HIS A 21 2.62 10.85 5.88
C HIS A 21 2.61 11.97 4.82
N LEU A 22 2.50 11.61 3.55
CA LEU A 22 2.42 12.59 2.46
C LEU A 22 1.20 13.50 2.62
N SER A 23 0.07 12.96 3.05
CA SER A 23 -1.20 13.69 3.18
C SER A 23 -1.41 14.33 4.55
N ARG A 24 -0.43 14.30 5.45
CA ARG A 24 -0.60 14.81 6.82
C ARG A 24 -0.96 16.28 6.90
N ALA A 25 -0.51 17.08 5.94
CA ALA A 25 -0.71 18.53 5.95
C ALA A 25 -2.03 18.94 5.28
N ASP A 26 -2.38 18.30 4.16
CA ASP A 26 -3.55 18.69 3.35
C ASP A 26 -4.79 17.81 3.57
N GLY A 27 -4.60 16.64 4.18
CA GLY A 27 -5.70 15.71 4.45
C GLY A 27 -6.38 15.12 3.21
N ARG A 28 -5.74 15.20 2.04
CA ARG A 28 -6.33 14.75 0.76
C ARG A 28 -6.62 13.26 0.73
N PHE A 29 -5.76 12.47 1.35
CA PHE A 29 -5.85 11.01 1.31
C PHE A 29 -5.80 10.43 2.70
N ARG A 30 -6.50 9.32 2.87
CA ARG A 30 -6.37 8.48 4.06
C ARG A 30 -6.11 7.07 3.59
N ALA A 31 -5.04 6.46 4.08
CA ALA A 31 -4.59 5.15 3.65
C ALA A 31 -4.78 4.11 4.74
N PHE A 32 -5.09 2.91 4.29
CA PHE A 32 -5.20 1.71 5.11
C PHE A 32 -4.43 0.59 4.43
N SER A 33 -4.15 -0.49 5.15
CA SER A 33 -3.58 -1.69 4.58
C SER A 33 -4.22 -2.93 5.18
N ALA A 34 -4.21 -4.03 4.43
CA ALA A 34 -4.75 -5.30 4.90
C ALA A 34 -4.15 -6.45 4.11
N GLY A 35 -4.40 -7.67 4.56
CA GLY A 35 -3.99 -8.87 3.87
C GLY A 35 -5.05 -9.95 3.89
N SER A 36 -4.98 -10.87 2.93
CA SER A 36 -5.86 -12.04 2.88
C SER A 36 -5.50 -13.06 3.97
N HIS A 37 -4.21 -13.14 4.29
CA HIS A 37 -3.66 -14.04 5.31
C HIS A 37 -2.68 -13.26 6.18
N PRO A 38 -3.19 -12.34 7.05
CA PRO A 38 -2.31 -11.46 7.82
C PRO A 38 -1.44 -12.25 8.77
N LYS A 39 -0.16 -11.86 8.83
CA LYS A 39 0.80 -12.49 9.75
C LYS A 39 0.55 -12.08 11.20
N GLY A 40 -0.26 -11.05 11.43
CA GLY A 40 -0.59 -10.55 12.76
C GLY A 40 0.46 -9.62 13.36
N GLN A 41 1.57 -9.40 12.65
CA GLN A 41 2.69 -8.61 13.15
C GLN A 41 3.36 -7.86 12.01
N VAL A 42 3.62 -6.57 12.22
CA VAL A 42 4.36 -5.75 11.26
C VAL A 42 5.83 -6.15 11.30
N HIS A 43 6.46 -6.28 10.12
CA HIS A 43 7.86 -6.68 10.02
C HIS A 43 8.76 -5.62 10.67
N PRO A 44 9.72 -6.03 11.54
CA PRO A 44 10.60 -5.10 12.23
C PRO A 44 11.39 -4.18 11.28
N LEU A 45 11.85 -4.69 10.13
CA LEU A 45 12.60 -3.89 9.17
C LEU A 45 11.71 -2.87 8.45
N ALA A 46 10.41 -3.15 8.31
CA ALA A 46 9.47 -2.16 7.79
C ALA A 46 9.36 -0.98 8.75
N LEU A 47 9.23 -1.24 10.04
CA LEU A 47 9.22 -0.19 11.06
C LEU A 47 10.52 0.59 11.08
N GLU A 48 11.66 -0.11 10.99
CA GLU A 48 12.98 0.53 11.00
C GLU A 48 13.16 1.49 9.83
N VAL A 49 12.84 1.05 8.60
CA VAL A 49 13.02 1.91 7.41
C VAL A 49 12.09 3.12 7.43
N LEU A 50 10.89 2.96 7.96
CA LEU A 50 9.95 4.09 8.12
C LEU A 50 10.51 5.10 9.11
N LYS A 51 11.02 4.66 10.25
CA LYS A 51 11.62 5.54 11.25
C LYS A 51 12.85 6.26 10.71
N GLN A 52 13.70 5.58 9.94
CA GLN A 52 14.87 6.18 9.29
C GLN A 52 14.49 7.29 8.31
N ASN A 53 13.31 7.21 7.72
CA ASN A 53 12.78 8.20 6.79
C ASN A 53 11.85 9.21 7.46
N HIS A 54 11.82 9.23 8.80
CA HIS A 54 11.01 10.15 9.61
C HIS A 54 9.50 10.01 9.32
N ILE A 55 9.05 8.80 8.98
CA ILE A 55 7.66 8.50 8.74
C ILE A 55 7.08 7.86 10.01
N PRO A 56 5.99 8.43 10.59
CA PRO A 56 5.40 7.87 11.81
C PRO A 56 4.92 6.44 11.63
N THR A 57 5.11 5.63 12.67
CA THR A 57 4.70 4.21 12.68
C THR A 57 3.53 3.94 13.64
N ASP A 58 2.98 4.98 14.25
CA ASP A 58 1.90 4.83 15.22
C ASP A 58 0.64 4.24 14.56
N GLY A 59 0.05 3.26 15.23
CA GLY A 59 -1.19 2.65 14.76
C GLY A 59 -1.03 1.62 13.63
N LEU A 60 0.18 1.37 13.16
CA LEU A 60 0.41 0.34 12.14
C LEU A 60 0.20 -1.04 12.74
N ARG A 61 -0.63 -1.86 12.10
CA ARG A 61 -0.89 -3.23 12.53
C ARG A 61 -1.21 -4.12 11.34
N SER A 62 -0.88 -5.39 11.47
CA SER A 62 -1.22 -6.42 10.48
C SER A 62 -2.66 -6.87 10.72
N LYS A 63 -3.49 -6.86 9.68
CA LYS A 63 -4.92 -7.13 9.80
C LYS A 63 -5.50 -7.76 8.55
N SER A 64 -6.64 -8.41 8.72
CA SER A 64 -7.37 -9.03 7.61
C SER A 64 -8.13 -7.99 6.79
N TRP A 65 -8.21 -8.23 5.48
CA TRP A 65 -9.04 -7.45 4.58
C TRP A 65 -10.55 -7.53 4.92
N ASP A 66 -10.97 -8.53 5.71
CA ASP A 66 -12.35 -8.66 6.17
C ASP A 66 -12.83 -7.43 6.95
N GLU A 67 -11.90 -6.71 7.60
CA GLU A 67 -12.25 -5.48 8.31
C GLU A 67 -12.81 -4.40 7.37
N PHE A 68 -12.49 -4.46 6.08
CA PHE A 68 -12.91 -3.47 5.09
C PHE A 68 -14.12 -3.90 4.27
N GLU A 69 -14.61 -5.12 4.46
CA GLU A 69 -15.84 -5.62 3.85
C GLU A 69 -17.09 -5.22 4.63
N ARG A 70 -16.92 -4.83 5.88
CA ARG A 70 -18.03 -4.53 6.79
C ARG A 70 -18.77 -3.25 6.38
N PRO A 71 -20.11 -3.18 6.60
CA PRO A 71 -20.86 -1.97 6.26
C PRO A 71 -20.39 -0.71 6.97
N ASP A 72 -19.82 -0.85 8.18
CA ASP A 72 -19.30 0.25 8.99
C ASP A 72 -17.83 0.59 8.68
N ALA A 73 -17.21 -0.10 7.73
CA ALA A 73 -15.84 0.16 7.34
C ALA A 73 -15.73 1.54 6.65
N PRO A 74 -14.54 2.17 6.72
CA PRO A 74 -14.31 3.42 6.00
C PRO A 74 -14.56 3.25 4.50
N PRO A 75 -15.16 4.23 3.81
CA PRO A 75 -15.36 4.13 2.37
C PRO A 75 -14.04 4.08 1.63
N LEU A 76 -13.94 3.17 0.66
CA LEU A 76 -12.73 3.00 -0.16
C LEU A 76 -12.97 3.56 -1.55
N HIS A 77 -12.08 4.44 -2.01
CA HIS A 77 -12.11 4.99 -3.37
C HIS A 77 -11.12 4.27 -4.28
N PHE A 78 -10.02 3.77 -3.71
CA PHE A 78 -8.96 3.08 -4.44
C PHE A 78 -8.47 1.88 -3.65
N VAL A 79 -8.19 0.79 -4.37
CA VAL A 79 -7.58 -0.42 -3.81
C VAL A 79 -6.38 -0.80 -4.69
N PHE A 80 -5.19 -0.86 -4.09
CA PHE A 80 -3.97 -1.23 -4.78
C PHE A 80 -3.41 -2.53 -4.23
N THR A 81 -3.23 -3.53 -5.11
CA THR A 81 -2.51 -4.75 -4.74
C THR A 81 -1.01 -4.51 -4.95
N VAL A 82 -0.20 -4.83 -3.95
CA VAL A 82 1.24 -4.55 -3.98
C VAL A 82 2.11 -5.81 -4.02
N CYS A 83 1.52 -6.98 -4.01
CA CYS A 83 2.21 -8.24 -4.27
C CYS A 83 1.44 -9.07 -5.28
N ASP A 84 2.16 -9.89 -6.06
CA ASP A 84 1.56 -10.68 -7.12
C ASP A 84 0.56 -11.71 -6.59
N ASN A 85 0.82 -12.28 -5.41
CA ASN A 85 -0.10 -13.23 -4.78
C ASN A 85 -1.43 -12.59 -4.46
N ALA A 86 -1.44 -11.37 -3.91
CA ALA A 86 -2.68 -10.66 -3.63
C ALA A 86 -3.47 -10.33 -4.91
N ALA A 87 -2.77 -10.01 -5.98
CA ALA A 87 -3.40 -9.75 -7.28
C ALA A 87 -4.05 -11.01 -7.87
N ALA A 88 -3.49 -12.20 -7.60
CA ALA A 88 -4.00 -13.47 -8.08
C ALA A 88 -5.12 -14.06 -7.22
N GLU A 89 -5.31 -13.56 -6.01
CA GLU A 89 -6.35 -14.02 -5.10
C GLU A 89 -7.71 -13.47 -5.51
N VAL A 90 -8.78 -14.22 -5.17
CA VAL A 90 -10.14 -13.74 -5.35
C VAL A 90 -10.43 -12.69 -4.29
N CYS A 91 -10.39 -11.43 -4.71
CA CYS A 91 -10.66 -10.32 -3.81
C CYS A 91 -12.15 -10.19 -3.48
N PRO A 92 -12.50 -9.74 -2.27
CA PRO A 92 -13.87 -9.39 -1.93
C PRO A 92 -14.43 -8.29 -2.84
N ILE A 93 -15.75 -8.20 -2.91
CA ILE A 93 -16.41 -7.06 -3.52
C ILE A 93 -16.49 -5.97 -2.45
N TRP A 94 -15.75 -4.89 -2.66
CA TRP A 94 -15.68 -3.79 -1.69
C TRP A 94 -16.91 -2.89 -1.81
N PRO A 95 -17.48 -2.43 -0.68
CA PRO A 95 -18.55 -1.42 -0.74
C PRO A 95 -18.09 -0.17 -1.49
N GLY A 96 -18.97 0.38 -2.33
CA GLY A 96 -18.68 1.61 -3.07
C GLY A 96 -17.93 1.42 -4.38
N HIS A 97 -17.60 0.19 -4.76
CA HIS A 97 -16.92 -0.14 -6.02
C HIS A 97 -15.66 0.69 -6.25
N PRO A 98 -14.66 0.60 -5.38
CA PRO A 98 -13.43 1.37 -5.52
C PRO A 98 -12.68 1.00 -6.80
N MET A 99 -11.94 1.97 -7.34
CA MET A 99 -11.05 1.73 -8.46
C MET A 99 -9.85 0.89 -8.01
N THR A 100 -9.45 -0.10 -8.81
CA THR A 100 -8.37 -1.02 -8.45
C THR A 100 -7.21 -0.95 -9.42
N ALA A 101 -6.00 -1.16 -8.93
CA ALA A 101 -4.80 -1.28 -9.75
C ALA A 101 -3.79 -2.19 -9.06
N HIS A 102 -2.88 -2.76 -9.85
CA HIS A 102 -1.79 -3.58 -9.33
C HIS A 102 -0.49 -2.78 -9.35
N TRP A 103 0.09 -2.59 -8.18
CA TRP A 103 1.36 -1.88 -7.98
C TRP A 103 2.39 -2.84 -7.38
N GLY A 104 2.69 -3.93 -8.09
CA GLY A 104 3.58 -4.98 -7.59
C GLY A 104 4.98 -4.47 -7.25
N ILE A 105 5.48 -4.90 -6.09
CA ILE A 105 6.82 -4.60 -5.60
C ILE A 105 7.46 -5.91 -5.18
N PRO A 106 8.75 -6.17 -5.54
CA PRO A 106 9.44 -7.35 -5.03
C PRO A 106 9.39 -7.42 -3.51
N ASP A 107 9.24 -8.64 -2.98
CA ASP A 107 9.09 -8.83 -1.54
C ASP A 107 10.43 -8.61 -0.81
N PRO A 108 10.59 -7.51 -0.06
CA PRO A 108 11.84 -7.27 0.66
C PRO A 108 12.06 -8.27 1.80
N ALA A 109 10.99 -8.87 2.33
CA ALA A 109 11.09 -9.85 3.39
C ALA A 109 11.59 -11.21 2.88
N ALA A 110 11.53 -11.47 1.56
CA ALA A 110 12.02 -12.70 0.96
C ALA A 110 13.52 -12.65 0.64
N VAL A 111 14.16 -11.51 0.79
CA VAL A 111 15.59 -11.37 0.51
C VAL A 111 16.40 -12.16 1.54
N GLU A 112 17.26 -13.03 1.06
CA GLU A 112 18.22 -13.77 1.88
C GLU A 112 19.56 -13.05 1.85
N GLY A 113 20.32 -13.15 2.95
CA GLY A 113 21.62 -12.53 3.05
C GLY A 113 21.85 -11.88 4.40
N THR A 114 22.74 -10.88 4.42
CA THR A 114 23.06 -10.15 5.64
C THR A 114 21.93 -9.21 6.06
N GLU A 115 21.97 -8.75 7.31
CA GLU A 115 21.01 -7.75 7.80
C GLU A 115 21.07 -6.46 6.97
N ASP A 116 22.26 -6.04 6.53
CA ASP A 116 22.43 -4.85 5.70
C ASP A 116 21.78 -5.04 4.33
N GLU A 117 21.89 -6.22 3.72
CA GLU A 117 21.25 -6.53 2.45
C GLU A 117 19.73 -6.51 2.59
N LYS A 118 19.21 -7.03 3.69
CA LYS A 118 17.76 -6.99 3.99
C LYS A 118 17.28 -5.57 4.21
N ARG A 119 18.01 -4.74 4.96
CA ARG A 119 17.68 -3.33 5.15
C ARG A 119 17.66 -2.57 3.85
N LYS A 120 18.61 -2.84 2.95
CA LYS A 120 18.65 -2.25 1.63
C LYS A 120 17.41 -2.61 0.82
N ALA A 121 16.97 -3.86 0.88
CA ALA A 121 15.77 -4.32 0.18
C ALA A 121 14.52 -3.58 0.67
N PHE A 122 14.38 -3.36 1.98
CA PHE A 122 13.29 -2.58 2.55
C PHE A 122 13.36 -1.11 2.15
N ALA A 123 14.57 -0.54 2.10
CA ALA A 123 14.76 0.84 1.65
C ALA A 123 14.37 1.02 0.19
N GLU A 124 14.72 0.07 -0.67
CA GLU A 124 14.33 0.08 -2.09
C GLU A 124 12.81 -0.06 -2.26
N ALA A 125 12.18 -0.94 -1.48
CA ALA A 125 10.73 -1.11 -1.52
C ALA A 125 10.01 0.18 -1.13
N LEU A 126 10.47 0.86 -0.08
CA LEU A 126 9.91 2.15 0.32
C LEU A 126 10.13 3.22 -0.75
N PHE A 127 11.30 3.26 -1.37
CA PHE A 127 11.60 4.21 -2.45
C PHE A 127 10.62 4.03 -3.62
N ILE A 128 10.42 2.81 -4.07
CA ILE A 128 9.48 2.50 -5.16
C ILE A 128 8.07 2.94 -4.76
N MET A 129 7.65 2.61 -3.55
CA MET A 129 6.32 2.93 -3.06
C MET A 129 6.11 4.44 -3.00
N LYS A 130 7.06 5.19 -2.46
CA LYS A 130 6.99 6.65 -2.37
C LYS A 130 6.91 7.29 -3.74
N ARG A 131 7.68 6.79 -4.70
CA ARG A 131 7.66 7.30 -6.08
C ARG A 131 6.27 7.13 -6.70
N ARG A 132 5.68 5.95 -6.56
CA ARG A 132 4.33 5.67 -7.08
C ARG A 132 3.27 6.53 -6.41
N ILE A 133 3.37 6.71 -5.10
CA ILE A 133 2.47 7.56 -4.33
C ILE A 133 2.57 9.02 -4.80
N ASP A 134 3.79 9.52 -5.02
CA ASP A 134 4.00 10.89 -5.52
C ASP A 134 3.36 11.07 -6.90
N LEU A 135 3.54 10.12 -7.81
CA LEU A 135 2.92 10.14 -9.12
C LEU A 135 1.40 10.15 -9.03
N PHE A 136 0.85 9.29 -8.17
CA PHE A 136 -0.59 9.22 -7.93
C PHE A 136 -1.13 10.55 -7.37
N ALA A 137 -0.48 11.10 -6.37
CA ALA A 137 -0.91 12.34 -5.71
C ALA A 137 -0.83 13.55 -6.66
N SER A 138 -0.01 13.47 -7.71
CA SER A 138 0.13 14.52 -8.71
C SER A 138 -0.95 14.48 -9.80
N LEU A 139 -1.77 13.43 -9.84
CA LEU A 139 -2.82 13.31 -10.84
C LEU A 139 -3.97 14.29 -10.55
N PRO A 140 -4.56 14.90 -11.58
CA PRO A 140 -5.75 15.74 -11.41
C PRO A 140 -7.00 14.88 -11.27
N LEU A 141 -7.12 14.16 -10.15
CA LEU A 141 -8.14 13.12 -9.91
C LEU A 141 -9.57 13.62 -10.16
N GLU A 142 -9.85 14.87 -9.79
CA GLU A 142 -11.18 15.47 -9.91
C GLU A 142 -11.55 15.79 -11.36
N LYS A 143 -10.55 15.90 -12.24
CA LYS A 143 -10.72 16.27 -13.65
C LYS A 143 -10.66 15.08 -14.61
N LEU A 144 -10.20 13.92 -14.13
CA LEU A 144 -10.04 12.73 -14.96
C LEU A 144 -11.35 11.93 -15.00
N GLU A 145 -11.73 11.49 -16.18
CA GLU A 145 -12.79 10.51 -16.32
C GLU A 145 -12.33 9.16 -15.79
N LYS A 146 -13.29 8.32 -15.39
CA LYS A 146 -13.01 7.04 -14.74
C LYS A 146 -12.06 6.14 -15.55
N LEU A 147 -12.27 6.03 -16.86
CA LEU A 147 -11.43 5.20 -17.73
C LEU A 147 -10.01 5.76 -17.85
N ALA A 148 -9.90 7.09 -18.04
CA ALA A 148 -8.60 7.74 -18.12
C ALA A 148 -7.83 7.59 -16.81
N LEU A 149 -8.50 7.72 -15.68
CA LEU A 149 -7.89 7.53 -14.37
C LEU A 149 -7.42 6.08 -14.19
N GLN A 150 -8.24 5.11 -14.59
CA GLN A 150 -7.89 3.68 -14.50
C GLN A 150 -6.60 3.39 -15.30
N ASP A 151 -6.49 3.95 -16.51
CA ASP A 151 -5.29 3.80 -17.32
C ASP A 151 -4.06 4.42 -16.68
N ARG A 152 -4.21 5.62 -16.08
CA ARG A 152 -3.12 6.29 -15.38
C ARG A 152 -2.63 5.50 -14.18
N LEU A 153 -3.56 4.92 -13.40
CA LEU A 153 -3.19 4.09 -12.25
C LEU A 153 -2.44 2.84 -12.67
N ARG A 154 -2.85 2.21 -13.77
CA ARG A 154 -2.16 1.05 -14.33
C ARG A 154 -0.74 1.43 -14.79
N ASP A 155 -0.59 2.55 -15.48
CA ASP A 155 0.70 3.02 -15.97
C ASP A 155 1.66 3.30 -14.81
N ILE A 156 1.17 3.88 -13.71
CA ILE A 156 1.97 4.10 -12.50
C ILE A 156 2.48 2.78 -11.94
N GLY A 157 1.66 1.74 -11.96
CA GLY A 157 2.06 0.41 -11.51
C GLY A 157 3.16 -0.23 -12.34
N ASN A 158 3.37 0.24 -13.57
CA ASN A 158 4.40 -0.23 -14.49
C ASN A 158 5.67 0.63 -14.48
N GLU A 159 5.70 1.67 -13.68
CA GLU A 159 6.87 2.57 -13.53
C GLU A 159 8.07 1.92 -12.82
#